data_55db37d0ec641eeea2cad04970c6b9ec
#
_entry.id   55db37d0ec641eeea2cad04970c6b9ec
#
_cell.length_a   1.000
_cell.length_b   1.000
_cell.length_c   1.000
_cell.angle_alpha   90.00
_cell.angle_beta   90.00
_cell.angle_gamma   90.00
#
_symmetry.space_group_name_H-M   'P 1'
#
loop_
_entity.id
_entity.type
_entity.pdbx_description
1 polymer ?
#
loop_
_entity_poly.entity_id
_entity_poly.type
_entity_poly.pdbx_seq_one_letter_code
_entity_poly.pdbx_strand_id
1 'polypeptide(L)'
;YNDMFAKAEAWMKNGALKSFDMTGQFEDSRIVGLEPYENLTNCTAAPYATFLLGKSQTTEEELVDAKDLINFCEDQFVYWASPEKKYGVQLHHTPHVVEQYRYRMPIDHSACNVANAWLSLYEETGDEIAFMKAKAMIDNITIMQDINTGMIPTYWTNFLVAENWTNCTLLSVQTLLRMAEIAGQAGNEE
;
A
#
# COMPACT_ATOMS: atom_id res chain seq x y z
N TYR A 1 26.35 6.72 7.24
CA TYR A 1 24.94 6.41 7.00
C TYR A 1 24.07 7.66 7.12
N ASN A 2 24.25 8.51 8.15
CA ASN A 2 23.43 9.70 8.38
C ASN A 2 23.42 10.69 7.22
N ASP A 3 24.56 10.92 6.55
CA ASP A 3 24.65 11.79 5.38
C ASP A 3 23.88 11.22 4.16
N MET A 4 23.90 9.90 3.96
CA MET A 4 23.14 9.25 2.90
C MET A 4 21.64 9.33 3.16
N PHE A 5 21.22 9.10 4.41
CA PHE A 5 19.85 9.22 4.84
C PHE A 5 19.32 10.65 4.63
N ALA A 6 20.05 11.66 5.09
CA ALA A 6 19.67 13.06 4.94
C ALA A 6 19.52 13.46 3.45
N LYS A 7 20.40 12.96 2.57
CA LYS A 7 20.29 13.21 1.12
C LYS A 7 19.06 12.54 0.51
N ALA A 8 18.74 11.31 0.90
CA ALA A 8 17.55 10.60 0.43
C ALA A 8 16.27 11.29 0.91
N GLU A 9 16.22 11.66 2.18
CA GLU A 9 15.08 12.41 2.75
C GLU A 9 14.89 13.77 2.08
N ALA A 10 15.99 14.51 1.85
CA ALA A 10 15.94 15.79 1.14
C ALA A 10 15.46 15.64 -0.31
N TRP A 11 15.85 14.56 -0.98
CA TRP A 11 15.35 14.25 -2.33
C TRP A 11 13.84 13.97 -2.32
N MET A 12 13.36 13.18 -1.38
CA MET A 12 11.93 12.92 -1.22
C MET A 12 11.16 14.21 -0.97
N LYS A 13 11.57 15.01 0.01
CA LYS A 13 10.89 16.23 0.41
C LYS A 13 10.90 17.33 -0.66
N ASN A 14 11.98 17.46 -1.40
CA ASN A 14 12.14 18.56 -2.37
C ASN A 14 11.78 18.17 -3.82
N GLY A 15 11.72 16.88 -4.11
CA GLY A 15 11.39 16.33 -5.42
C GLY A 15 10.05 15.63 -5.44
N ALA A 16 10.03 14.37 -5.07
CA ALA A 16 8.89 13.49 -5.25
C ALA A 16 7.59 14.00 -4.57
N LEU A 17 7.69 14.47 -3.31
CA LEU A 17 6.53 15.02 -2.59
C LEU A 17 5.94 16.27 -3.23
N LYS A 18 6.75 17.13 -3.83
CA LYS A 18 6.27 18.38 -4.42
C LYS A 18 5.69 18.23 -5.81
N SER A 19 6.17 17.26 -6.57
CA SER A 19 5.72 17.01 -7.93
C SER A 19 4.73 15.85 -8.03
N PHE A 20 4.64 15.03 -6.98
CA PHE A 20 4.00 13.70 -7.02
C PHE A 20 4.50 12.84 -8.18
N ASP A 21 5.72 13.09 -8.63
CA ASP A 21 6.40 12.26 -9.60
C ASP A 21 6.89 10.97 -8.93
N MET A 22 5.94 10.07 -8.70
CA MET A 22 6.15 8.75 -8.13
C MET A 22 6.36 7.71 -9.25
N THR A 23 6.91 8.12 -10.36
CA THR A 23 7.24 7.22 -11.46
C THR A 23 8.40 6.32 -11.04
N GLY A 24 8.23 5.02 -11.28
CA GLY A 24 9.25 4.02 -11.05
C GLY A 24 9.66 3.36 -12.35
N GLN A 25 10.93 3.04 -12.50
CA GLN A 25 11.37 2.09 -13.52
C GLN A 25 11.13 0.69 -12.99
N PHE A 26 9.87 0.27 -13.00
CA PHE A 26 9.53 -1.07 -12.57
C PHE A 26 9.74 -2.08 -13.70
N GLU A 27 9.25 -3.28 -13.51
CA GLU A 27 9.44 -4.42 -14.42
C GLU A 27 9.06 -4.11 -15.88
N ASP A 28 8.18 -3.15 -16.08
CA ASP A 28 7.71 -2.74 -17.39
C ASP A 28 8.52 -1.63 -18.06
N SER A 29 9.63 -1.23 -17.50
CA SER A 29 10.58 -0.30 -18.13
C SER A 29 11.06 -0.78 -19.53
N ARG A 30 10.80 -2.05 -19.85
CA ARG A 30 11.08 -2.67 -21.15
C ARG A 30 10.01 -2.42 -22.21
N ILE A 31 8.85 -1.90 -21.82
CA ILE A 31 7.79 -1.56 -22.77
C ILE A 31 8.13 -0.21 -23.38
N VAL A 32 8.52 -0.25 -24.65
CA VAL A 32 8.85 0.95 -25.41
C VAL A 32 7.56 1.75 -25.66
N GLY A 33 7.59 3.06 -25.35
CA GLY A 33 6.51 3.98 -25.66
C GLY A 33 5.48 4.18 -24.54
N LEU A 34 5.82 3.82 -23.28
CA LEU A 34 5.01 4.23 -22.15
C LEU A 34 5.15 5.73 -21.89
N GLU A 35 4.03 6.38 -21.66
CA GLU A 35 4.01 7.74 -21.15
C GLU A 35 4.45 7.76 -19.67
N PRO A 36 5.10 8.83 -19.18
CA PRO A 36 5.60 8.88 -17.82
C PRO A 36 4.55 8.53 -16.74
N TYR A 37 3.32 9.01 -16.90
CA TYR A 37 2.23 8.75 -15.93
C TYR A 37 1.83 7.27 -15.87
N GLU A 38 2.08 6.49 -16.91
CA GLU A 38 1.75 5.07 -16.95
C GLU A 38 2.65 4.24 -16.01
N ASN A 39 3.78 4.79 -15.60
CA ASN A 39 4.70 4.19 -14.64
C ASN A 39 4.50 4.67 -13.20
N LEU A 40 3.42 5.40 -12.90
CA LEU A 40 3.11 5.73 -11.52
C LEU A 40 2.94 4.46 -10.67
N THR A 41 3.54 4.45 -9.50
CA THR A 41 3.52 3.32 -8.56
C THR A 41 3.29 3.78 -7.13
N ASN A 42 2.65 2.93 -6.33
CA ASN A 42 2.50 3.17 -4.90
C ASN A 42 3.69 2.68 -4.07
N CYS A 43 4.64 1.97 -4.66
CA CYS A 43 5.73 1.29 -3.95
C CYS A 43 6.63 2.23 -3.13
N THR A 44 6.65 3.52 -3.42
CA THR A 44 7.41 4.51 -2.66
C THR A 44 6.51 5.34 -1.74
N ALA A 45 5.33 5.73 -2.22
CA ALA A 45 4.46 6.69 -1.54
C ALA A 45 3.93 6.14 -0.20
N ALA A 46 3.32 4.96 -0.20
CA ALA A 46 2.76 4.37 1.01
C ALA A 46 3.83 4.02 2.07
N PRO A 47 4.98 3.38 1.73
CA PRO A 47 6.05 3.16 2.68
C PRO A 47 6.65 4.46 3.24
N TYR A 48 6.74 5.51 2.42
CA TYR A 48 7.27 6.79 2.91
C TYR A 48 6.29 7.48 3.85
N ALA A 49 4.98 7.41 3.60
CA ALA A 49 3.97 7.87 4.55
C ALA A 49 4.08 7.13 5.89
N THR A 50 4.20 5.79 5.86
CA THR A 50 4.43 4.97 7.06
C THR A 50 5.70 5.40 7.81
N PHE A 51 6.79 5.68 7.09
CA PHE A 51 8.03 6.17 7.68
C PHE A 51 7.86 7.53 8.35
N LEU A 52 7.18 8.49 7.73
CA LEU A 52 6.95 9.82 8.31
C LEU A 52 6.16 9.73 9.61
N LEU A 53 5.09 8.93 9.63
CA LEU A 53 4.20 8.73 10.78
C LEU A 53 4.82 7.83 11.86
N GLY A 54 5.82 7.03 11.55
CA GLY A 54 6.53 6.17 12.51
C GLY A 54 7.69 6.85 13.23
N LYS A 55 7.91 8.15 13.03
CA LYS A 55 8.94 8.91 13.74
C LYS A 55 8.55 9.08 15.21
N SER A 56 9.54 9.20 16.09
CA SER A 56 9.30 9.45 17.52
C SER A 56 8.58 10.78 17.82
N GLN A 57 8.66 11.70 16.89
CA GLN A 57 7.93 12.97 16.87
C GLN A 57 7.63 13.31 15.40
N THR A 58 6.38 13.22 15.02
CA THR A 58 5.89 13.64 13.72
C THR A 58 5.57 15.13 13.77
N THR A 59 6.13 15.92 12.87
CA THR A 59 5.81 17.34 12.75
C THR A 59 4.48 17.54 12.00
N GLU A 60 3.86 18.74 12.14
CA GLU A 60 2.64 19.05 11.37
C GLU A 60 2.87 18.96 9.86
N GLU A 61 4.03 19.41 9.37
CA GLU A 61 4.39 19.30 7.95
C GLU A 61 4.47 17.84 7.51
N GLU A 62 5.13 16.98 8.29
CA GLU A 62 5.25 15.54 7.99
C GLU A 62 3.89 14.83 8.04
N LEU A 63 3.00 15.25 8.94
CA LEU A 63 1.64 14.73 8.99
C LEU A 63 0.84 15.11 7.74
N VAL A 64 0.98 16.35 7.26
CA VAL A 64 0.36 16.80 6.00
C VAL A 64 0.93 16.00 4.83
N ASP A 65 2.25 15.92 4.71
CA ASP A 65 2.94 15.18 3.66
C ASP A 65 2.50 13.69 3.64
N ALA A 66 2.40 13.07 4.82
CA ALA A 66 1.95 11.68 4.94
C ALA A 66 0.50 11.49 4.48
N LYS A 67 -0.40 12.41 4.86
CA LYS A 67 -1.80 12.40 4.42
C LYS A 67 -1.92 12.57 2.91
N ASP A 68 -1.14 13.46 2.31
CA ASP A 68 -1.13 13.68 0.86
C ASP A 68 -0.63 12.44 0.11
N LEU A 69 0.40 11.76 0.63
CA LEU A 69 0.88 10.50 0.07
C LEU A 69 -0.16 9.37 0.19
N ILE A 70 -0.85 9.29 1.33
CA ILE A 70 -1.92 8.30 1.54
C ILE A 70 -3.08 8.56 0.58
N ASN A 71 -3.50 9.81 0.44
CA ASN A 71 -4.55 10.21 -0.49
C ASN A 71 -4.15 9.90 -1.94
N PHE A 72 -2.90 10.20 -2.32
CA PHE A 72 -2.38 9.84 -3.63
C PHE A 72 -2.47 8.33 -3.89
N CYS A 73 -2.07 7.50 -2.91
CA CYS A 73 -2.18 6.05 -3.04
C CYS A 73 -3.63 5.59 -3.17
N GLU A 74 -4.52 6.15 -2.36
CA GLU A 74 -5.94 5.81 -2.39
C GLU A 74 -6.59 6.18 -3.71
N ASP A 75 -6.38 7.41 -4.18
CA ASP A 75 -7.02 7.93 -5.40
C ASP A 75 -6.54 7.23 -6.67
N GLN A 76 -5.28 6.84 -6.71
CA GLN A 76 -4.68 6.32 -7.94
C GLN A 76 -4.66 4.78 -8.00
N PHE A 77 -4.58 4.09 -6.87
CA PHE A 77 -4.26 2.66 -6.85
C PHE A 77 -5.25 1.80 -6.07
N VAL A 78 -6.12 2.37 -5.24
CA VAL A 78 -7.10 1.60 -4.47
C VAL A 78 -8.41 1.45 -5.23
N TYR A 79 -8.88 0.22 -5.33
CA TYR A 79 -10.18 -0.10 -5.90
C TYR A 79 -11.11 -0.57 -4.77
N TRP A 80 -12.04 0.28 -4.39
CA TRP A 80 -13.05 0.00 -3.37
C TRP A 80 -14.20 -0.87 -3.89
N ALA A 81 -14.42 -0.86 -5.21
CA ALA A 81 -15.43 -1.68 -5.87
C ALA A 81 -14.82 -2.42 -7.06
N SER A 82 -15.27 -3.64 -7.30
CA SER A 82 -14.85 -4.40 -8.49
C SER A 82 -15.22 -3.63 -9.74
N PRO A 83 -14.27 -3.32 -10.63
CA PRO A 83 -14.60 -2.71 -11.90
C PRO A 83 -15.48 -3.66 -12.70
N GLU A 84 -16.50 -3.09 -13.39
CA GLU A 84 -17.37 -3.87 -14.24
C GLU A 84 -16.57 -4.70 -15.26
N LYS A 85 -17.11 -5.85 -15.67
CA LYS A 85 -16.54 -6.83 -16.60
C LYS A 85 -16.09 -6.29 -17.99
N LYS A 86 -16.13 -4.99 -18.20
CA LYS A 86 -15.95 -4.34 -19.51
C LYS A 86 -14.63 -4.69 -20.21
N TYR A 87 -13.64 -5.19 -19.47
CA TYR A 87 -12.33 -5.57 -19.99
C TYR A 87 -11.95 -7.03 -19.75
N GLY A 88 -12.90 -7.87 -19.38
CA GLY A 88 -12.66 -9.30 -19.19
C GLY A 88 -11.86 -9.68 -17.93
N VAL A 89 -11.38 -8.73 -17.17
CA VAL A 89 -10.66 -8.97 -15.92
C VAL A 89 -11.65 -8.90 -14.77
N GLN A 90 -12.02 -10.03 -14.22
CA GLN A 90 -12.72 -10.06 -12.92
C GLN A 90 -11.68 -9.88 -11.82
N LEU A 91 -11.65 -8.69 -11.28
CA LEU A 91 -10.96 -8.44 -10.02
C LEU A 91 -11.92 -8.89 -8.91
N HIS A 92 -11.65 -10.02 -8.27
CA HIS A 92 -12.65 -10.74 -7.49
C HIS A 92 -12.87 -10.21 -6.10
N HIS A 93 -11.89 -9.62 -5.52
CA HIS A 93 -11.96 -9.19 -4.14
C HIS A 93 -11.63 -7.71 -4.02
N THR A 94 -12.49 -6.98 -3.36
CA THR A 94 -12.29 -5.58 -3.05
C THR A 94 -12.47 -5.37 -1.54
N PRO A 95 -11.76 -4.40 -0.95
CA PRO A 95 -10.81 -3.50 -1.61
C PRO A 95 -9.52 -4.19 -2.02
N HIS A 96 -8.86 -3.68 -3.06
CA HIS A 96 -7.52 -4.11 -3.44
C HIS A 96 -6.68 -2.92 -3.93
N VAL A 97 -5.37 -3.14 -4.02
CA VAL A 97 -4.42 -2.12 -4.48
C VAL A 97 -3.68 -2.65 -5.68
N VAL A 98 -3.68 -1.88 -6.76
CA VAL A 98 -2.84 -2.17 -7.93
C VAL A 98 -1.45 -1.55 -7.71
N GLU A 99 -0.42 -2.23 -8.17
CA GLU A 99 0.96 -1.80 -7.95
C GLU A 99 1.34 -0.59 -8.79
N GLN A 100 0.94 -0.62 -10.07
CA GLN A 100 1.23 0.41 -11.05
C GLN A 100 -0.01 0.85 -11.80
N TYR A 101 -0.04 2.11 -12.22
CA TYR A 101 -1.16 2.66 -12.95
C TYR A 101 -1.40 1.92 -14.30
N ARG A 102 -0.34 1.60 -15.02
CA ARG A 102 -0.42 0.84 -16.28
C ARG A 102 -0.80 -0.61 -16.08
N TYR A 103 -0.18 -1.25 -15.13
CA TYR A 103 -0.26 -2.70 -14.98
C TYR A 103 -1.56 -3.18 -14.34
N ARG A 104 -2.20 -2.34 -13.56
CA ARG A 104 -3.50 -2.58 -12.88
C ARG A 104 -3.66 -3.96 -12.25
N MET A 105 -2.56 -4.54 -11.81
CA MET A 105 -2.53 -5.85 -11.19
C MET A 105 -2.66 -5.69 -9.67
N PRO A 106 -3.72 -6.26 -9.05
CA PRO A 106 -3.81 -6.30 -7.60
C PRO A 106 -2.71 -7.18 -7.02
N ILE A 107 -1.95 -6.62 -6.08
CA ILE A 107 -0.81 -7.28 -5.45
C ILE A 107 -0.92 -7.14 -3.94
N ASP A 108 -0.67 -8.27 -3.22
CA ASP A 108 -0.70 -8.33 -1.76
C ASP A 108 0.27 -7.34 -1.10
N HIS A 109 1.48 -7.22 -1.63
CA HIS A 109 2.49 -6.27 -1.15
C HIS A 109 1.99 -4.82 -1.18
N SER A 110 1.36 -4.40 -2.27
CA SER A 110 0.80 -3.06 -2.41
C SER A 110 -0.37 -2.83 -1.45
N ALA A 111 -1.24 -3.82 -1.29
CA ALA A 111 -2.32 -3.77 -0.31
C ALA A 111 -1.79 -3.61 1.12
N CYS A 112 -0.75 -4.37 1.48
CA CYS A 112 -0.11 -4.27 2.79
C CYS A 112 0.55 -2.91 3.02
N ASN A 113 1.25 -2.36 2.03
CA ASN A 113 1.87 -1.04 2.16
C ASN A 113 0.84 0.06 2.43
N VAL A 114 -0.26 0.08 1.68
CA VAL A 114 -1.32 1.07 1.86
C VAL A 114 -2.05 0.85 3.19
N ALA A 115 -2.36 -0.39 3.56
CA ALA A 115 -2.95 -0.71 4.85
C ALA A 115 -2.07 -0.26 6.02
N ASN A 116 -0.76 -0.50 5.95
CA ASN A 116 0.18 -0.05 6.97
C ASN A 116 0.27 1.49 7.06
N ALA A 117 0.14 2.20 5.95
CA ALA A 117 0.10 3.67 5.96
C ALA A 117 -1.17 4.18 6.66
N TRP A 118 -2.33 3.59 6.42
CA TRP A 118 -3.56 3.90 7.15
C TRP A 118 -3.47 3.54 8.63
N LEU A 119 -2.90 2.39 9.00
CA LEU A 119 -2.68 2.03 10.42
C LEU A 119 -1.78 3.05 11.11
N SER A 120 -0.69 3.48 10.45
CA SER A 120 0.18 4.50 11.00
C SER A 120 -0.53 5.85 11.18
N LEU A 121 -1.41 6.22 10.25
CA LEU A 121 -2.23 7.43 10.38
C LEU A 121 -3.20 7.31 11.57
N TYR A 122 -3.82 6.16 11.76
CA TYR A 122 -4.67 5.90 12.93
C TYR A 122 -3.89 6.00 14.24
N GLU A 123 -2.74 5.34 14.34
CA GLU A 123 -1.90 5.35 15.55
C GLU A 123 -1.42 6.77 15.90
N GLU A 124 -1.12 7.61 14.90
CA GLU A 124 -0.65 8.99 15.11
C GLU A 124 -1.79 9.96 15.45
N THR A 125 -2.98 9.76 14.89
CA THR A 125 -4.06 10.78 14.93
C THR A 125 -5.36 10.32 15.59
N GLY A 126 -5.57 9.02 15.77
CA GLY A 126 -6.85 8.44 16.18
C GLY A 126 -7.91 8.47 15.06
N ASP A 127 -7.51 8.59 13.79
CA ASP A 127 -8.46 8.63 12.66
C ASP A 127 -9.13 7.27 12.44
N GLU A 128 -10.34 7.14 12.95
CA GLU A 128 -11.15 5.92 12.85
C GLU A 128 -11.46 5.52 11.39
N ILE A 129 -11.51 6.50 10.46
CA ILE A 129 -11.74 6.20 9.05
C ILE A 129 -10.50 5.50 8.46
N ALA A 130 -9.30 5.96 8.81
CA ALA A 130 -8.07 5.31 8.40
C ALA A 130 -8.00 3.88 8.95
N PHE A 131 -8.38 3.67 10.23
CA PHE A 131 -8.46 2.33 10.82
C PHE A 131 -9.44 1.42 10.07
N MET A 132 -10.65 1.89 9.77
CA MET A 132 -11.67 1.11 9.06
C MET A 132 -11.23 0.78 7.62
N LYS A 133 -10.55 1.69 6.94
CA LYS A 133 -9.96 1.45 5.61
C LYS A 133 -8.87 0.38 5.67
N ALA A 134 -7.96 0.49 6.63
CA ALA A 134 -6.91 -0.52 6.85
C ALA A 134 -7.54 -1.88 7.15
N LYS A 135 -8.51 -1.93 8.05
CA LYS A 135 -9.21 -3.16 8.41
C LYS A 135 -9.85 -3.82 7.19
N ALA A 136 -10.58 -3.07 6.37
CA ALA A 136 -11.24 -3.62 5.19
C ALA A 136 -10.22 -4.22 4.20
N MET A 137 -9.06 -3.57 4.03
CA MET A 137 -7.98 -4.08 3.18
C MET A 137 -7.37 -5.35 3.75
N ILE A 138 -7.14 -5.39 5.06
CA ILE A 138 -6.53 -6.53 5.76
C ILE A 138 -7.49 -7.71 5.83
N ASP A 139 -8.77 -7.48 6.05
CA ASP A 139 -9.81 -8.53 5.97
C ASP A 139 -9.77 -9.21 4.59
N ASN A 140 -9.54 -8.45 3.53
CA ASN A 140 -9.43 -9.02 2.20
C ASN A 140 -8.15 -9.85 2.00
N ILE A 141 -7.03 -9.51 2.65
CA ILE A 141 -5.83 -10.36 2.67
C ILE A 141 -6.16 -11.73 3.26
N THR A 142 -6.93 -11.78 4.34
CA THR A 142 -7.33 -13.06 4.96
C THR A 142 -8.27 -13.89 4.08
N ILE A 143 -9.14 -13.23 3.32
CA ILE A 143 -10.04 -13.90 2.36
C ILE A 143 -9.23 -14.55 1.23
N MET A 144 -8.13 -13.95 0.82
CA MET A 144 -7.27 -14.47 -0.25
C MET A 144 -6.38 -15.60 0.18
N GLN A 145 -6.22 -15.83 1.49
CA GLN A 145 -5.38 -16.90 2.02
C GLN A 145 -5.94 -18.29 1.66
N ASP A 146 -5.08 -19.15 1.12
CA ASP A 146 -5.43 -20.56 0.91
C ASP A 146 -5.60 -21.26 2.27
N ILE A 147 -6.79 -21.75 2.55
CA ILE A 147 -7.14 -22.34 3.84
C ILE A 147 -6.38 -23.63 4.15
N ASN A 148 -5.89 -24.34 3.14
CA ASN A 148 -5.20 -25.62 3.32
C ASN A 148 -3.70 -25.44 3.54
N THR A 149 -3.10 -24.44 2.85
CA THR A 149 -1.66 -24.22 2.88
C THR A 149 -1.25 -23.03 3.76
N GLY A 150 -2.18 -22.12 4.03
CA GLY A 150 -1.91 -20.86 4.73
C GLY A 150 -1.20 -19.83 3.86
N MET A 151 -0.95 -20.12 2.60
CA MET A 151 -0.26 -19.20 1.69
C MET A 151 -1.17 -18.07 1.23
N ILE A 152 -0.59 -16.88 1.11
CA ILE A 152 -1.25 -15.69 0.55
C ILE A 152 -0.70 -15.52 -0.86
N PRO A 153 -1.56 -15.50 -1.90
CA PRO A 153 -1.08 -15.33 -3.27
C PRO A 153 -0.62 -13.90 -3.49
N THR A 154 0.46 -13.73 -4.23
CA THR A 154 0.98 -12.41 -4.59
C THR A 154 -0.01 -11.64 -5.49
N TYR A 155 -0.60 -12.35 -6.46
CA TYR A 155 -1.57 -11.75 -7.38
C TYR A 155 -3.01 -12.15 -7.02
N TRP A 156 -3.88 -11.17 -6.90
CA TRP A 156 -5.29 -11.37 -6.54
C TRP A 156 -6.19 -11.38 -7.78
N THR A 157 -5.82 -12.19 -8.75
CA THR A 157 -6.59 -12.35 -9.99
C THR A 157 -6.85 -13.82 -10.29
N ASN A 158 -7.94 -14.09 -11.02
CA ASN A 158 -8.27 -15.46 -11.46
C ASN A 158 -7.42 -15.96 -12.62
N PHE A 159 -6.60 -15.12 -13.23
CA PHE A 159 -5.93 -15.43 -14.48
C PHE A 159 -4.48 -15.83 -14.34
N LEU A 160 -3.87 -15.47 -13.24
CA LEU A 160 -2.49 -15.81 -13.00
C LEU A 160 -2.41 -17.00 -12.05
N VAL A 161 -1.48 -17.88 -12.36
CA VAL A 161 -1.04 -18.89 -11.41
C VAL A 161 -0.70 -18.14 -10.13
N ALA A 162 -1.24 -18.61 -9.03
CA ALA A 162 -0.95 -18.04 -7.73
C ALA A 162 0.55 -18.14 -7.45
N GLU A 163 1.27 -17.10 -7.84
CA GLU A 163 2.66 -16.95 -7.46
C GLU A 163 2.71 -16.46 -6.01
N ASN A 164 3.52 -17.11 -5.21
CA ASN A 164 3.74 -16.75 -3.81
C ASN A 164 5.18 -16.24 -3.66
N TRP A 165 5.35 -14.96 -3.75
CA TRP A 165 6.66 -14.37 -3.51
C TRP A 165 6.89 -14.23 -2.01
N THR A 166 7.99 -14.80 -1.54
CA THR A 166 8.29 -14.89 -0.11
C THR A 166 8.31 -13.54 0.60
N ASN A 167 8.85 -12.50 -0.03
CA ASN A 167 8.89 -11.16 0.53
C ASN A 167 7.48 -10.54 0.65
N CYS A 168 6.61 -10.78 -0.32
CA CYS A 168 5.23 -10.31 -0.29
C CYS A 168 4.44 -11.02 0.80
N THR A 169 4.55 -12.34 0.89
CA THR A 169 3.93 -13.13 1.97
C THR A 169 4.44 -12.69 3.36
N LEU A 170 5.73 -12.38 3.49
CA LEU A 170 6.29 -11.91 4.75
C LEU A 170 5.67 -10.57 5.17
N LEU A 171 5.51 -9.62 4.25
CA LEU A 171 4.87 -8.35 4.54
C LEU A 171 3.39 -8.55 4.92
N SER A 172 2.68 -9.45 4.25
CA SER A 172 1.30 -9.80 4.59
C SER A 172 1.19 -10.33 6.04
N VAL A 173 2.08 -11.24 6.44
CA VAL A 173 2.13 -11.74 7.83
C VAL A 173 2.42 -10.62 8.83
N GLN A 174 3.37 -9.74 8.54
CA GLN A 174 3.71 -8.61 9.41
C GLN A 174 2.52 -7.65 9.55
N THR A 175 1.81 -7.37 8.47
CA THR A 175 0.63 -6.49 8.47
C THR A 175 -0.53 -7.10 9.27
N LEU A 176 -0.77 -8.41 9.13
CA LEU A 176 -1.77 -9.13 9.92
C LEU A 176 -1.44 -9.11 11.43
N LEU A 177 -0.18 -9.33 11.80
CA LEU A 177 0.26 -9.28 13.19
C LEU A 177 0.08 -7.87 13.77
N ARG A 178 0.48 -6.84 13.03
CA ARG A 178 0.30 -5.44 13.46
C ARG A 178 -1.18 -5.11 13.70
N MET A 179 -2.06 -5.52 12.78
CA MET A 179 -3.49 -5.33 12.94
C MET A 179 -4.03 -6.02 14.19
N ALA A 180 -3.58 -7.26 14.46
CA ALA A 180 -3.99 -8.00 15.64
C ALA A 180 -3.54 -7.33 16.95
N GLU A 181 -2.35 -6.74 16.98
CA GLU A 181 -1.83 -5.99 18.10
C GLU A 181 -2.65 -4.72 18.37
N ILE A 182 -2.96 -3.93 17.35
CA ILE A 182 -3.77 -2.72 17.46
C ILE A 182 -5.19 -3.06 17.93
N ALA A 183 -5.83 -4.06 17.32
CA ALA A 183 -7.17 -4.49 17.71
C ALA A 183 -7.22 -5.07 19.14
N GLY A 184 -6.16 -5.77 19.56
CA GLY A 184 -6.06 -6.29 20.92
C GLY A 184 -5.87 -5.20 21.98
N GLN A 185 -5.23 -4.09 21.65
CA GLN A 185 -5.10 -2.93 22.54
C GLN A 185 -6.45 -2.22 22.71
N ALA A 186 -7.17 -1.97 21.62
CA ALA A 186 -8.48 -1.35 21.64
C ALA A 186 -9.52 -2.15 22.47
N GLY A 187 -9.46 -3.49 22.41
CA GLY A 187 -10.36 -4.36 23.19
C GLY A 187 -10.04 -4.46 24.70
N ASN A 188 -8.90 -3.93 25.16
CA ASN A 188 -8.52 -3.91 26.57
C ASN A 188 -8.86 -2.58 27.26
N GLU A 189 -9.29 -1.57 26.54
CA GLU A 189 -9.67 -0.25 27.06
C GLU A 189 -11.16 -0.11 27.33
N GLU A 190 -11.98 -1.12 26.98
CA GLU A 190 -13.40 -1.23 27.30
C GLU A 190 -13.60 -2.08 28.59
#